data_cbde124fa93f241867750074b74a032c
#
_entry.id   cbde124fa93f241867750074b74a032c
#
_cell.length_a   1.000
_cell.length_b   1.000
_cell.length_c   1.000
_cell.angle_alpha   90.00
_cell.angle_beta   90.00
_cell.angle_gamma   90.00
#
_symmetry.space_group_name_H-M   'P 1'
#
loop_
_entity.id
_entity.type
_entity.pdbx_description
1 polymer ?
#
loop_
_entity_poly.entity_id
_entity_poly.type
_entity_poly.pdbx_seq_one_letter_code
_entity_poly.pdbx_strand_id
1 'polypeptide(L)'
;MLIACTHIIHGQISGCTDPLANNYNPAATINDGTCTYPPSSISPSRSINLPSIINETSGLVIDGDSAWTHNDDADINLYRFSIKDIGYSAFPLKGAKNIEWEDMSSDEVYFYLGDFGNNSAGNRTDLRILRVKKTDVLKGSMTFDTIRFAYEDQIISGSQAANTTDFDCEAMAVIGDSIVVFSKMWTTQKSVIYTFPKQPGSYIAKKKAILDIGGLITGACAIPNKQLILLCGYSRLLQPFLYLLYDFPGTEYHAGNKRKVSLNIPFHQVEGIATSNGLMAYCTNEKLVQSFLEINPAFHSLDLTNLLKQYLQGGNSAIPEENSSGEIHIMNQKDNVIISGHPSFLGTPYRILNLEGDVILSSMIETQSFSLPTENLSSGYYLQYKSYLK
;
A
#
# COMPACT_ATOMS: atom_id res chain seq x y z
N MET A 1 48.06 -9.83 6.29
CA MET A 1 47.15 -10.61 7.12
C MET A 1 45.91 -10.85 6.26
N LEU A 2 45.64 -12.09 5.81
CA LEU A 2 44.46 -12.41 5.03
C LEU A 2 43.29 -12.53 6.00
N ILE A 3 42.34 -11.59 5.97
CA ILE A 3 41.05 -11.78 6.61
C ILE A 3 40.12 -12.34 5.52
N ALA A 4 39.91 -13.67 5.54
CA ALA A 4 38.87 -14.29 4.75
C ALA A 4 37.53 -14.08 5.46
N CYS A 5 36.70 -13.20 4.93
CA CYS A 5 35.32 -13.09 5.39
C CYS A 5 34.50 -14.13 4.64
N THR A 6 34.18 -15.23 5.28
CA THR A 6 33.29 -16.26 4.73
C THR A 6 31.85 -15.93 5.09
N HIS A 7 31.04 -15.50 4.12
CA HIS A 7 29.60 -15.39 4.32
C HIS A 7 28.97 -16.76 4.05
N ILE A 8 28.41 -17.35 5.10
CA ILE A 8 27.62 -18.58 4.98
C ILE A 8 26.28 -18.20 4.34
N ILE A 9 25.99 -18.71 3.15
CA ILE A 9 24.66 -18.60 2.55
C ILE A 9 23.76 -19.55 3.36
N HIS A 10 23.04 -19.02 4.31
CA HIS A 10 21.98 -19.76 4.99
C HIS A 10 20.87 -20.05 3.98
N GLY A 11 20.43 -21.31 3.90
CA GLY A 11 19.24 -21.66 3.13
C GLY A 11 18.06 -20.80 3.57
N GLN A 12 17.26 -20.31 2.60
CA GLN A 12 16.07 -19.53 2.89
C GLN A 12 15.09 -20.38 3.68
N ILE A 13 14.76 -19.95 4.89
CA ILE A 13 13.76 -20.59 5.74
C ILE A 13 12.47 -19.80 5.60
N SER A 14 11.45 -20.44 5.01
CA SER A 14 10.12 -19.88 4.85
C SER A 14 9.35 -19.94 6.17
N GLY A 15 8.61 -18.91 6.50
CA GLY A 15 7.81 -18.84 7.72
C GLY A 15 7.38 -17.42 8.07
N CYS A 16 6.67 -17.28 9.17
CA CYS A 16 6.27 -15.97 9.68
C CYS A 16 7.47 -15.23 10.27
N THR A 17 7.82 -14.08 9.70
CA THR A 17 8.96 -13.24 10.11
C THR A 17 8.59 -12.13 11.09
N ASP A 18 7.30 -11.88 11.35
CA ASP A 18 6.85 -10.81 12.23
C ASP A 18 6.85 -11.24 13.71
N PRO A 19 7.71 -10.64 14.58
CA PRO A 19 7.74 -10.96 16.01
C PRO A 19 6.46 -10.66 16.78
N LEU A 20 5.54 -9.87 16.21
CA LEU A 20 4.24 -9.59 16.80
C LEU A 20 3.18 -10.67 16.51
N ALA A 21 3.51 -11.64 15.65
CA ALA A 21 2.60 -12.71 15.28
C ALA A 21 2.60 -13.86 16.31
N ASN A 22 1.46 -14.56 16.41
CA ASN A 22 1.31 -15.73 17.27
C ASN A 22 2.23 -16.89 16.86
N ASN A 23 2.51 -17.01 15.56
CA ASN A 23 3.30 -18.09 14.96
C ASN A 23 4.64 -17.58 14.41
N TYR A 24 5.22 -16.56 15.05
CA TYR A 24 6.55 -16.06 14.72
C TYR A 24 7.58 -17.19 14.72
N ASN A 25 8.37 -17.26 13.67
CA ASN A 25 9.49 -18.17 13.55
C ASN A 25 10.81 -17.39 13.49
N PRO A 26 11.60 -17.35 14.57
CA PRO A 26 12.86 -16.59 14.61
C PRO A 26 13.93 -17.12 13.65
N ALA A 27 13.77 -18.32 13.12
CA ALA A 27 14.65 -18.88 12.09
C ALA A 27 14.20 -18.53 10.66
N ALA A 28 12.98 -18.02 10.47
CA ALA A 28 12.49 -17.64 9.15
C ALA A 28 13.29 -16.44 8.62
N THR A 29 13.73 -16.58 7.36
CA THR A 29 14.43 -15.53 6.60
C THR A 29 13.58 -14.96 5.46
N ILE A 30 12.46 -15.62 5.16
CA ILE A 30 11.48 -15.16 4.17
C ILE A 30 10.10 -15.27 4.77
N ASN A 31 9.35 -14.15 4.66
CA ASN A 31 7.94 -14.13 5.01
C ASN A 31 7.14 -14.94 3.96
N ASP A 32 6.41 -15.95 4.42
CA ASP A 32 5.54 -16.78 3.59
C ASP A 32 4.07 -16.37 3.62
N GLY A 33 3.75 -15.24 4.27
CA GLY A 33 2.40 -14.72 4.39
C GLY A 33 1.49 -15.50 5.36
N THR A 34 2.05 -16.40 6.16
CA THR A 34 1.29 -17.24 7.11
C THR A 34 1.15 -16.64 8.50
N CYS A 35 1.68 -15.41 8.74
CA CYS A 35 1.57 -14.75 10.02
C CYS A 35 0.13 -14.61 10.48
N THR A 36 -0.13 -14.98 11.74
CA THR A 36 -1.42 -14.83 12.40
C THR A 36 -1.28 -13.90 13.61
N TYR A 37 -2.27 -13.07 13.85
CA TYR A 37 -2.18 -12.05 14.89
C TYR A 37 -3.28 -12.21 15.95
N PRO A 38 -3.01 -11.87 17.21
CA PRO A 38 -4.07 -11.77 18.21
C PRO A 38 -5.04 -10.63 17.83
N PRO A 39 -6.31 -10.71 18.24
CA PRO A 39 -7.22 -9.59 18.11
C PRO A 39 -6.59 -8.32 18.70
N SER A 40 -6.65 -7.22 17.97
CA SER A 40 -6.08 -5.95 18.40
C SER A 40 -7.03 -4.80 18.08
N SER A 41 -6.95 -3.75 18.89
CA SER A 41 -7.71 -2.52 18.66
C SER A 41 -6.88 -1.30 18.99
N ILE A 42 -7.23 -0.18 18.36
CA ILE A 42 -6.65 1.13 18.64
C ILE A 42 -7.75 2.17 18.80
N SER A 43 -7.47 3.18 19.61
CA SER A 43 -8.31 4.37 19.73
C SER A 43 -7.63 5.52 19.02
N PRO A 44 -8.38 6.44 18.39
CA PRO A 44 -7.79 7.68 17.92
C PRO A 44 -7.07 8.44 19.04
N SER A 45 -5.87 8.91 18.77
CA SER A 45 -5.15 9.80 19.68
C SER A 45 -5.76 11.23 19.67
N ARG A 46 -6.45 11.57 18.58
CA ARG A 46 -7.18 12.82 18.38
C ARG A 46 -8.33 12.62 17.41
N SER A 47 -9.47 13.28 17.69
CA SER A 47 -10.64 13.35 16.81
C SER A 47 -11.12 14.78 16.73
N ILE A 48 -11.42 15.27 15.54
CA ILE A 48 -11.88 16.62 15.29
C ILE A 48 -13.03 16.58 14.30
N ASN A 49 -14.18 17.16 14.64
CA ASN A 49 -15.31 17.24 13.72
C ASN A 49 -14.95 18.06 12.49
N LEU A 50 -15.28 17.55 11.33
CA LEU A 50 -15.15 18.26 10.06
C LEU A 50 -16.29 19.30 9.92
N PRO A 51 -16.08 20.35 9.14
CA PRO A 51 -17.16 21.29 8.77
C PRO A 51 -18.32 20.55 8.08
N SER A 52 -19.55 21.01 8.32
CA SER A 52 -20.77 20.36 7.78
C SER A 52 -20.84 20.32 6.25
N ILE A 53 -20.04 21.10 5.55
CA ILE A 53 -19.92 21.03 4.09
C ILE A 53 -19.12 19.78 3.64
N ILE A 54 -18.37 19.16 4.54
CA ILE A 54 -17.58 17.94 4.29
C ILE A 54 -18.25 16.78 5.06
N ASN A 55 -19.56 16.61 4.82
CA ASN A 55 -20.38 15.65 5.55
C ASN A 55 -20.33 14.21 4.98
N GLU A 56 -20.10 14.08 3.69
CA GLU A 56 -19.93 12.81 2.98
C GLU A 56 -18.45 12.61 2.60
N THR A 57 -17.54 12.89 3.54
CA THR A 57 -16.09 12.80 3.28
C THR A 57 -15.70 11.39 2.89
N SER A 58 -15.19 11.24 1.67
CA SER A 58 -14.69 10.00 1.11
C SER A 58 -13.32 10.21 0.50
N GLY A 59 -12.44 9.22 0.62
CA GLY A 59 -11.03 9.36 0.25
C GLY A 59 -10.24 10.38 1.09
N LEU A 60 -8.96 10.11 1.28
CA LEU A 60 -8.07 10.99 2.06
C LEU A 60 -6.64 10.92 1.52
N VAL A 61 -6.00 12.09 1.38
CA VAL A 61 -4.57 12.20 1.06
C VAL A 61 -3.91 13.15 2.03
N ILE A 62 -2.73 12.79 2.52
CA ILE A 62 -1.84 13.70 3.26
C ILE A 62 -0.73 14.18 2.32
N ASP A 63 -0.59 15.49 2.17
CA ASP A 63 0.44 16.16 1.38
C ASP A 63 1.11 17.24 2.25
N GLY A 64 2.28 16.93 2.79
CA GLY A 64 2.93 17.71 3.83
C GLY A 64 2.06 17.80 5.10
N ASP A 65 1.82 19.01 5.58
CA ASP A 65 0.94 19.28 6.75
C ASP A 65 -0.55 19.45 6.34
N SER A 66 -0.91 19.14 5.11
CA SER A 66 -2.28 19.28 4.60
C SER A 66 -2.95 17.93 4.39
N ALA A 67 -4.20 17.84 4.82
CA ALA A 67 -5.12 16.76 4.46
C ALA A 67 -6.02 17.23 3.30
N TRP A 68 -6.28 16.35 2.36
CA TRP A 68 -7.14 16.55 1.22
C TRP A 68 -8.21 15.46 1.20
N THR A 69 -9.45 15.86 0.96
CA THR A 69 -10.60 14.96 0.85
C THR A 69 -11.62 15.53 -0.15
N HIS A 70 -12.62 14.77 -0.48
CA HIS A 70 -13.81 15.17 -1.26
C HIS A 70 -15.06 14.58 -0.60
N ASN A 71 -16.24 14.96 -1.05
CA ASN A 71 -17.48 14.27 -0.74
C ASN A 71 -17.77 13.23 -1.84
N ASP A 72 -18.50 12.17 -1.51
CA ASP A 72 -18.95 11.16 -2.47
C ASP A 72 -20.19 11.55 -3.27
N ASP A 73 -20.94 12.56 -2.80
CA ASP A 73 -22.12 13.08 -3.45
C ASP A 73 -21.81 13.95 -4.70
N ALA A 74 -22.80 14.61 -5.27
CA ALA A 74 -22.67 15.44 -6.48
C ALA A 74 -21.73 16.66 -6.35
N ASP A 75 -21.06 16.85 -5.22
CA ASP A 75 -20.06 17.87 -4.98
C ASP A 75 -18.78 17.61 -5.80
N ILE A 76 -18.26 18.65 -6.44
CA ILE A 76 -17.04 18.57 -7.25
C ILE A 76 -15.83 19.25 -6.60
N ASN A 77 -15.89 19.54 -5.30
CA ASN A 77 -14.83 20.21 -4.59
C ASN A 77 -13.80 19.21 -4.02
N LEU A 78 -12.53 19.57 -4.14
CA LEU A 78 -11.49 19.05 -3.26
C LEU A 78 -11.37 19.99 -2.06
N TYR A 79 -11.45 19.45 -0.88
CA TYR A 79 -11.28 20.18 0.37
C TYR A 79 -9.89 19.96 0.94
N ARG A 80 -9.22 21.05 1.29
CA ARG A 80 -7.91 21.02 1.95
C ARG A 80 -8.01 21.66 3.33
N PHE A 81 -7.48 21.01 4.33
CA PHE A 81 -7.32 21.53 5.68
C PHE A 81 -5.97 21.10 6.28
N SER A 82 -5.53 21.78 7.35
CA SER A 82 -4.33 21.35 8.05
C SER A 82 -4.61 20.14 8.93
N ILE A 83 -3.66 19.20 9.02
CA ILE A 83 -3.76 18.10 9.98
C ILE A 83 -3.81 18.54 11.45
N LYS A 84 -3.50 19.83 11.71
CA LYS A 84 -3.49 20.45 13.05
C LYS A 84 -4.72 21.29 13.31
N ASP A 85 -5.35 21.82 12.25
CA ASP A 85 -6.46 22.75 12.32
C ASP A 85 -7.43 22.52 11.15
N ILE A 86 -8.73 22.62 11.41
CA ILE A 86 -9.83 22.31 10.47
C ILE A 86 -10.30 23.51 9.63
N GLY A 87 -9.60 24.62 9.68
CA GLY A 87 -9.84 25.71 8.73
C GLY A 87 -9.61 25.19 7.29
N TYR A 88 -10.66 25.17 6.47
CA TYR A 88 -10.60 24.53 5.15
C TYR A 88 -10.59 25.53 3.99
N SER A 89 -10.11 25.06 2.85
CA SER A 89 -10.24 25.69 1.54
C SER A 89 -10.89 24.68 0.58
N ALA A 90 -11.76 25.17 -0.31
CA ALA A 90 -12.44 24.36 -1.31
C ALA A 90 -11.92 24.71 -2.72
N PHE A 91 -11.67 23.70 -3.51
CA PHE A 91 -11.12 23.78 -4.87
C PHE A 91 -12.04 23.02 -5.84
N PRO A 92 -13.00 23.72 -6.50
CA PRO A 92 -13.94 23.05 -7.38
C PRO A 92 -13.26 22.53 -8.65
N LEU A 93 -13.40 21.26 -8.99
CA LEU A 93 -12.96 20.66 -10.25
C LEU A 93 -13.95 20.96 -11.37
N LYS A 94 -13.93 22.21 -11.88
CA LYS A 94 -14.85 22.69 -12.92
C LYS A 94 -14.78 21.79 -14.15
N GLY A 95 -15.93 21.34 -14.64
CA GLY A 95 -16.05 20.43 -15.78
C GLY A 95 -15.98 18.95 -15.41
N ALA A 96 -15.61 18.60 -14.18
CA ALA A 96 -15.80 17.25 -13.68
C ALA A 96 -17.28 16.98 -13.38
N LYS A 97 -17.62 15.71 -13.34
CA LYS A 97 -18.86 15.19 -12.75
C LYS A 97 -18.45 14.25 -11.63
N ASN A 98 -19.01 14.46 -10.45
CA ASN A 98 -19.04 13.46 -9.41
C ASN A 98 -20.30 12.59 -9.65
N ILE A 99 -20.10 11.33 -9.99
CA ILE A 99 -21.20 10.36 -10.11
C ILE A 99 -21.24 9.52 -8.83
N GLU A 100 -20.09 9.00 -8.42
CA GLU A 100 -19.85 8.24 -7.19
C GLU A 100 -18.32 8.33 -6.93
N TRP A 101 -17.85 9.45 -6.37
CA TRP A 101 -16.43 9.59 -5.99
C TRP A 101 -16.20 8.90 -4.64
N GLU A 102 -15.43 7.83 -4.64
CA GLU A 102 -15.29 6.97 -3.47
C GLU A 102 -13.93 7.10 -2.77
N ASP A 103 -12.84 7.26 -3.50
CA ASP A 103 -11.51 7.37 -2.89
C ASP A 103 -10.59 8.28 -3.68
N MET A 104 -9.57 8.76 -3.00
CA MET A 104 -8.50 9.53 -3.65
C MET A 104 -7.12 9.05 -3.24
N SER A 105 -6.20 9.11 -4.20
CA SER A 105 -4.79 8.82 -3.97
C SER A 105 -3.92 9.89 -4.60
N SER A 106 -2.62 9.87 -4.35
CA SER A 106 -1.70 10.81 -5.00
C SER A 106 -0.33 10.20 -5.24
N ASP A 107 0.38 10.74 -6.24
CA ASP A 107 1.82 10.65 -6.34
C ASP A 107 2.45 12.05 -6.11
N GLU A 108 3.71 12.24 -6.48
CA GLU A 108 4.39 13.51 -6.30
C GLU A 108 3.73 14.66 -7.08
N VAL A 109 3.12 14.37 -8.24
CA VAL A 109 2.66 15.35 -9.22
C VAL A 109 1.14 15.46 -9.27
N TYR A 110 0.42 14.35 -9.10
CA TYR A 110 -1.00 14.27 -9.37
C TYR A 110 -1.81 13.84 -8.14
N PHE A 111 -3.07 14.35 -8.08
CA PHE A 111 -4.17 13.69 -7.39
C PHE A 111 -4.90 12.78 -8.37
N TYR A 112 -5.40 11.67 -7.86
CA TYR A 112 -6.23 10.70 -8.55
C TYR A 112 -7.53 10.56 -7.77
N LEU A 113 -8.67 10.81 -8.42
CA LEU A 113 -9.99 10.72 -7.80
C LEU A 113 -10.76 9.59 -8.47
N GLY A 114 -11.19 8.64 -7.68
CA GLY A 114 -11.89 7.45 -8.13
C GLY A 114 -13.38 7.68 -8.25
N ASP A 115 -13.89 7.88 -9.48
CA ASP A 115 -15.32 7.92 -9.81
C ASP A 115 -15.74 6.52 -10.25
N PHE A 116 -15.90 5.63 -9.27
CA PHE A 116 -16.03 4.20 -9.54
C PHE A 116 -16.99 3.43 -8.61
N GLY A 117 -17.69 4.12 -7.70
CA GLY A 117 -18.74 3.50 -6.90
C GLY A 117 -19.79 2.82 -7.77
N ASN A 118 -20.34 1.72 -7.32
CA ASN A 118 -21.28 0.90 -8.08
C ASN A 118 -22.31 0.22 -7.18
N ASN A 119 -22.53 0.78 -5.98
CA ASN A 119 -23.38 0.21 -4.93
C ASN A 119 -24.88 0.31 -5.24
N SER A 120 -25.28 1.29 -6.05
CA SER A 120 -26.69 1.61 -6.32
C SER A 120 -27.40 0.54 -7.16
N ALA A 121 -26.80 0.14 -8.28
CA ALA A 121 -27.41 -0.82 -9.23
C ALA A 121 -26.45 -1.93 -9.70
N GLY A 122 -25.20 -1.90 -9.29
CA GLY A 122 -24.21 -2.93 -9.58
C GLY A 122 -23.81 -3.09 -11.05
N ASN A 123 -24.23 -2.18 -11.94
CA ASN A 123 -24.13 -2.34 -13.38
C ASN A 123 -23.41 -1.19 -14.10
N ARG A 124 -22.67 -0.35 -13.39
CA ARG A 124 -21.86 0.72 -14.01
C ARG A 124 -20.81 0.15 -14.96
N THR A 125 -20.64 0.82 -16.10
CA THR A 125 -19.68 0.49 -17.17
C THR A 125 -18.72 1.63 -17.48
N ASP A 126 -18.91 2.77 -16.79
CA ASP A 126 -18.17 4.01 -17.00
C ASP A 126 -17.19 4.33 -15.86
N LEU A 127 -16.72 3.29 -15.17
CA LEU A 127 -15.77 3.41 -14.07
C LEU A 127 -14.51 4.15 -14.53
N ARG A 128 -14.10 5.15 -13.76
CA ARG A 128 -12.98 6.01 -14.14
C ARG A 128 -12.27 6.61 -12.95
N ILE A 129 -11.07 7.11 -13.23
CA ILE A 129 -10.29 7.92 -12.30
C ILE A 129 -9.99 9.25 -13.00
N LEU A 130 -10.25 10.34 -12.33
CA LEU A 130 -9.84 11.67 -12.76
C LEU A 130 -8.44 11.95 -12.22
N ARG A 131 -7.49 12.27 -13.10
CA ARG A 131 -6.12 12.60 -12.73
C ARG A 131 -5.87 14.08 -12.95
N VAL A 132 -5.57 14.81 -11.88
CA VAL A 132 -5.37 16.26 -11.91
C VAL A 132 -4.03 16.64 -11.27
N LYS A 133 -3.31 17.59 -11.89
CA LYS A 133 -2.05 18.08 -11.30
C LYS A 133 -2.32 18.86 -10.01
N LYS A 134 -1.58 18.56 -8.95
CA LYS A 134 -1.66 19.26 -7.67
C LYS A 134 -1.50 20.77 -7.81
N THR A 135 -0.53 21.19 -8.64
CA THR A 135 -0.27 22.61 -8.92
C THR A 135 -1.44 23.31 -9.63
N ASP A 136 -2.18 22.59 -10.46
CA ASP A 136 -3.30 23.15 -11.21
C ASP A 136 -4.53 23.31 -10.30
N VAL A 137 -4.75 22.35 -9.39
CA VAL A 137 -5.77 22.47 -8.33
C VAL A 137 -5.54 23.76 -7.53
N LEU A 138 -4.32 23.97 -7.04
CA LEU A 138 -3.96 25.15 -6.22
C LEU A 138 -4.10 26.47 -6.98
N LYS A 139 -3.96 26.49 -8.30
CA LYS A 139 -4.14 27.65 -9.16
C LYS A 139 -5.59 27.86 -9.61
N GLY A 140 -6.50 26.92 -9.29
CA GLY A 140 -7.86 26.92 -9.81
C GLY A 140 -7.93 26.65 -11.33
N SER A 141 -6.90 26.06 -11.90
CA SER A 141 -6.80 25.68 -13.32
C SER A 141 -7.26 24.24 -13.49
N MET A 142 -8.20 23.99 -14.39
CA MET A 142 -9.06 22.81 -14.33
C MET A 142 -8.91 21.93 -15.56
N THR A 143 -7.69 21.46 -15.83
CA THR A 143 -7.51 20.35 -16.76
C THR A 143 -7.28 19.06 -15.98
N PHE A 144 -8.01 18.02 -16.30
CA PHE A 144 -7.81 16.68 -15.77
C PHE A 144 -7.81 15.65 -16.90
N ASP A 145 -6.98 14.64 -16.70
CA ASP A 145 -6.98 13.44 -17.55
C ASP A 145 -7.99 12.42 -17.02
N THR A 146 -8.34 11.44 -17.84
CA THR A 146 -9.23 10.34 -17.45
C THR A 146 -8.57 9.00 -17.70
N ILE A 147 -8.62 8.13 -16.70
CA ILE A 147 -8.21 6.72 -16.75
C ILE A 147 -9.50 5.92 -16.60
N ARG A 148 -9.90 5.17 -17.63
CA ARG A 148 -11.08 4.31 -17.59
C ARG A 148 -10.71 2.87 -17.38
N PHE A 149 -11.55 2.13 -16.67
CA PHE A 149 -11.33 0.70 -16.52
C PHE A 149 -12.64 -0.09 -16.47
N ALA A 150 -12.50 -1.38 -16.74
CA ALA A 150 -13.52 -2.39 -16.47
C ALA A 150 -12.83 -3.59 -15.85
N TYR A 151 -13.51 -4.34 -15.01
CA TYR A 151 -12.96 -5.55 -14.41
C TYR A 151 -12.91 -6.69 -15.44
N GLU A 152 -11.87 -7.51 -15.40
CA GLU A 152 -11.71 -8.62 -16.34
C GLU A 152 -12.73 -9.75 -16.14
N ASP A 153 -13.31 -9.84 -14.95
CA ASP A 153 -14.21 -10.92 -14.53
C ASP A 153 -15.64 -10.46 -14.21
N GLN A 154 -15.97 -9.17 -14.41
CA GLN A 154 -17.33 -8.69 -14.22
C GLN A 154 -18.22 -9.05 -15.44
N ILE A 155 -19.31 -9.77 -15.15
CA ILE A 155 -20.39 -10.00 -16.10
C ILE A 155 -21.54 -9.06 -15.73
N ILE A 156 -21.86 -8.11 -16.63
CA ILE A 156 -22.94 -7.16 -16.42
C ILE A 156 -24.25 -7.82 -16.84
N SER A 157 -25.11 -8.10 -15.87
CA SER A 157 -26.37 -8.82 -16.06
C SER A 157 -27.63 -7.98 -15.81
N GLY A 158 -27.54 -6.65 -15.97
CA GLY A 158 -28.61 -5.71 -15.67
C GLY A 158 -28.50 -5.10 -14.26
N SER A 159 -29.55 -4.38 -13.83
CA SER A 159 -29.61 -3.73 -12.52
C SER A 159 -29.82 -4.75 -11.41
N GLN A 160 -29.09 -4.58 -10.31
CA GLN A 160 -29.25 -5.35 -9.07
C GLN A 160 -29.88 -4.48 -7.98
N ALA A 161 -30.27 -5.08 -6.87
CA ALA A 161 -30.65 -4.32 -5.67
C ALA A 161 -29.44 -3.57 -5.11
N ALA A 162 -29.67 -2.41 -4.50
CA ALA A 162 -28.61 -1.65 -3.87
C ALA A 162 -27.85 -2.47 -2.84
N ASN A 163 -26.54 -2.27 -2.77
CA ASN A 163 -25.64 -2.93 -1.79
C ASN A 163 -25.64 -4.48 -1.89
N THR A 164 -25.78 -5.03 -3.11
CA THR A 164 -25.75 -6.48 -3.38
C THR A 164 -24.72 -6.91 -4.41
N THR A 165 -23.99 -5.97 -5.00
CA THR A 165 -22.89 -6.27 -5.93
C THR A 165 -21.60 -6.61 -5.21
N ASP A 166 -20.76 -7.44 -5.80
CA ASP A 166 -19.38 -7.66 -5.39
C ASP A 166 -18.37 -6.91 -6.28
N PHE A 167 -18.88 -6.07 -7.21
CA PHE A 167 -18.09 -5.21 -8.12
C PHE A 167 -18.27 -3.72 -7.81
N ASP A 168 -18.48 -3.39 -6.57
CA ASP A 168 -18.39 -2.04 -6.05
C ASP A 168 -16.91 -1.71 -5.74
N CYS A 169 -16.44 -0.56 -6.17
CA CYS A 169 -15.08 -0.12 -5.90
C CYS A 169 -15.13 1.08 -4.95
N GLU A 170 -14.38 1.00 -3.86
CA GLU A 170 -14.45 2.03 -2.83
C GLU A 170 -13.07 2.43 -2.31
N ALA A 171 -12.00 1.79 -2.82
CA ALA A 171 -10.66 2.05 -2.32
C ALA A 171 -9.60 1.94 -3.42
N MET A 172 -8.63 2.86 -3.43
CA MET A 172 -7.51 2.80 -4.37
C MET A 172 -6.21 3.33 -3.78
N ALA A 173 -5.09 2.80 -4.28
CA ALA A 173 -3.76 3.32 -4.04
C ALA A 173 -2.96 3.43 -5.35
N VAL A 174 -2.15 4.48 -5.48
CA VAL A 174 -1.16 4.60 -6.55
C VAL A 174 0.16 4.01 -6.07
N ILE A 175 0.63 2.97 -6.75
CA ILE A 175 1.87 2.25 -6.40
C ILE A 175 2.76 2.13 -7.64
N GLY A 176 3.87 2.83 -7.64
CA GLY A 176 4.76 2.91 -8.81
C GLY A 176 4.03 3.45 -10.03
N ASP A 177 3.99 2.68 -11.12
CA ASP A 177 3.29 3.04 -12.36
C ASP A 177 1.87 2.44 -12.47
N SER A 178 1.35 1.91 -11.37
CA SER A 178 0.05 1.23 -11.33
C SER A 178 -0.92 1.90 -10.39
N ILE A 179 -2.20 1.75 -10.72
CA ILE A 179 -3.31 1.92 -9.80
C ILE A 179 -3.70 0.53 -9.29
N VAL A 180 -3.86 0.43 -7.99
CA VAL A 180 -4.35 -0.75 -7.29
C VAL A 180 -5.70 -0.38 -6.70
N VAL A 181 -6.75 -1.09 -7.07
CA VAL A 181 -8.09 -0.89 -6.52
C VAL A 181 -8.54 -2.09 -5.72
N PHE A 182 -9.36 -1.84 -4.72
CA PHE A 182 -9.91 -2.83 -3.80
C PHE A 182 -11.44 -2.76 -3.86
N SER A 183 -12.08 -3.88 -4.19
CA SER A 183 -13.54 -3.93 -4.25
C SER A 183 -14.16 -4.00 -2.85
N LYS A 184 -15.34 -3.38 -2.70
CA LYS A 184 -16.24 -3.51 -1.55
C LYS A 184 -17.27 -4.58 -1.88
N MET A 185 -16.96 -5.82 -1.49
CA MET A 185 -17.84 -6.95 -1.82
C MET A 185 -18.98 -7.05 -0.80
N TRP A 186 -20.12 -6.50 -1.17
CA TRP A 186 -21.29 -6.42 -0.29
C TRP A 186 -21.82 -7.77 0.16
N THR A 187 -21.80 -8.77 -0.74
CA THR A 187 -22.35 -10.09 -0.47
C THR A 187 -21.41 -10.92 0.40
N THR A 188 -20.15 -10.98 0.02
CA THR A 188 -19.16 -11.91 0.59
C THR A 188 -18.31 -11.31 1.70
N GLN A 189 -18.33 -9.96 1.87
CA GLN A 189 -17.49 -9.21 2.81
C GLN A 189 -15.99 -9.48 2.62
N LYS A 190 -15.60 -9.74 1.37
CA LYS A 190 -14.23 -9.87 0.90
C LYS A 190 -13.83 -8.62 0.12
N SER A 191 -12.62 -8.59 -0.36
CA SER A 191 -12.14 -7.58 -1.30
C SER A 191 -11.28 -8.23 -2.37
N VAL A 192 -11.48 -7.86 -3.62
CA VAL A 192 -10.61 -8.27 -4.72
C VAL A 192 -9.63 -7.15 -5.00
N ILE A 193 -8.36 -7.51 -5.16
CA ILE A 193 -7.30 -6.61 -5.62
C ILE A 193 -7.27 -6.67 -7.14
N TYR A 194 -7.43 -5.50 -7.80
CA TYR A 194 -7.20 -5.35 -9.23
C TYR A 194 -6.12 -4.31 -9.50
N THR A 195 -5.44 -4.44 -10.63
CA THR A 195 -4.37 -3.50 -11.02
C THR A 195 -4.46 -3.11 -12.48
N PHE A 196 -4.11 -1.87 -12.79
CA PHE A 196 -3.98 -1.33 -14.14
C PHE A 196 -3.04 -0.12 -14.15
N PRO A 197 -2.55 0.33 -15.34
CA PRO A 197 -1.64 1.47 -15.43
C PRO A 197 -2.25 2.79 -14.95
N LYS A 198 -1.44 3.65 -14.34
CA LYS A 198 -1.86 5.00 -13.88
C LYS A 198 -1.85 6.08 -14.97
N GLN A 199 -1.57 5.71 -16.21
CA GLN A 199 -1.57 6.64 -17.34
C GLN A 199 -2.98 6.81 -17.92
N PRO A 200 -3.30 7.99 -18.51
CA PRO A 200 -4.57 8.19 -19.19
C PRO A 200 -4.81 7.15 -20.28
N GLY A 201 -6.02 6.61 -20.34
CA GLY A 201 -6.37 5.54 -21.27
C GLY A 201 -7.59 4.73 -20.83
N SER A 202 -7.79 3.58 -21.47
CA SER A 202 -8.83 2.61 -21.11
C SER A 202 -8.21 1.23 -20.93
N TYR A 203 -8.52 0.59 -19.81
CA TYR A 203 -7.85 -0.63 -19.36
C TYR A 203 -8.84 -1.70 -18.92
N ILE A 204 -8.39 -2.94 -19.00
CA ILE A 204 -9.02 -4.05 -18.29
C ILE A 204 -8.23 -4.27 -17.00
N ALA A 205 -8.86 -4.00 -15.88
CA ALA A 205 -8.28 -4.16 -14.55
C ALA A 205 -8.04 -5.65 -14.27
N LYS A 206 -6.77 -6.00 -14.03
CA LYS A 206 -6.32 -7.38 -13.84
C LYS A 206 -6.46 -7.80 -12.39
N LYS A 207 -7.18 -8.88 -12.18
CA LYS A 207 -7.35 -9.51 -10.88
C LYS A 207 -6.03 -10.08 -10.38
N LYS A 208 -5.66 -9.71 -9.15
CA LYS A 208 -4.45 -10.21 -8.49
C LYS A 208 -4.77 -11.25 -7.43
N ALA A 209 -5.69 -10.92 -6.52
CA ALA A 209 -6.02 -11.79 -5.41
C ALA A 209 -7.38 -11.45 -4.81
N ILE A 210 -7.86 -12.33 -3.94
CA ILE A 210 -9.03 -12.09 -3.08
C ILE A 210 -8.51 -12.03 -1.64
N LEU A 211 -8.89 -10.98 -0.92
CA LEU A 211 -8.63 -10.83 0.51
C LEU A 211 -9.88 -11.22 1.30
N ASP A 212 -9.69 -12.06 2.32
CA ASP A 212 -10.75 -12.41 3.27
C ASP A 212 -10.75 -11.37 4.41
N ILE A 213 -11.52 -10.31 4.21
CA ILE A 213 -11.52 -9.13 5.09
C ILE A 213 -12.46 -9.32 6.28
N GLY A 214 -13.61 -10.00 6.07
CA GLY A 214 -14.70 -10.06 7.04
C GLY A 214 -15.29 -8.68 7.33
N GLY A 215 -15.50 -7.87 6.28
CA GLY A 215 -16.03 -6.51 6.34
C GLY A 215 -16.01 -5.82 4.98
N LEU A 216 -16.36 -4.55 4.95
CA LEU A 216 -16.48 -3.71 3.77
C LEU A 216 -15.30 -2.74 3.72
N ILE A 217 -14.46 -2.80 2.68
CA ILE A 217 -13.35 -1.87 2.47
C ILE A 217 -13.88 -0.61 1.81
N THR A 218 -13.42 0.55 2.27
CA THR A 218 -13.92 1.87 1.87
C THR A 218 -12.82 2.89 1.58
N GLY A 219 -11.56 2.60 1.88
CA GLY A 219 -10.46 3.49 1.55
C GLY A 219 -9.12 2.79 1.63
N ALA A 220 -8.13 3.31 0.90
CA ALA A 220 -6.79 2.77 0.84
C ALA A 220 -5.71 3.85 0.75
N CYS A 221 -4.56 3.59 1.34
CA CYS A 221 -3.33 4.33 1.04
C CYS A 221 -2.12 3.40 1.07
N ALA A 222 -1.03 3.81 0.43
CA ALA A 222 0.18 3.02 0.34
C ALA A 222 1.45 3.84 0.61
N ILE A 223 2.47 3.18 1.14
CA ILE A 223 3.86 3.65 1.14
C ILE A 223 4.68 2.62 0.36
N PRO A 224 4.85 2.82 -0.97
CA PRO A 224 5.40 1.81 -1.85
C PRO A 224 6.82 1.35 -1.48
N ASN A 225 7.70 2.28 -1.11
CA ASN A 225 9.08 1.98 -0.71
C ASN A 225 9.20 1.28 0.66
N LYS A 226 8.08 1.14 1.38
CA LYS A 226 7.99 0.39 2.63
C LYS A 226 7.14 -0.88 2.49
N GLN A 227 6.70 -1.23 1.28
CA GLN A 227 5.82 -2.39 1.04
C GLN A 227 4.66 -2.43 2.05
N LEU A 228 3.98 -1.29 2.22
CA LEU A 228 2.90 -1.10 3.17
C LEU A 228 1.68 -0.52 2.47
N ILE A 229 0.54 -1.18 2.66
CA ILE A 229 -0.78 -0.69 2.27
C ILE A 229 -1.66 -0.70 3.52
N LEU A 230 -2.31 0.41 3.79
CA LEU A 230 -3.34 0.53 4.81
C LEU A 230 -4.68 0.59 4.11
N LEU A 231 -5.61 -0.26 4.52
CA LEU A 231 -7.00 -0.21 4.13
C LEU A 231 -7.83 0.18 5.35
N CYS A 232 -8.91 0.92 5.16
CA CYS A 232 -9.92 1.14 6.17
C CYS A 232 -11.27 0.57 5.70
N GLY A 233 -12.19 0.48 6.62
CA GLY A 233 -13.54 0.03 6.37
C GLY A 233 -14.30 -0.27 7.64
N TYR A 234 -15.48 -0.85 7.50
CA TYR A 234 -16.33 -1.20 8.62
C TYR A 234 -17.08 -2.53 8.40
N SER A 235 -17.51 -3.13 9.48
CA SER A 235 -18.39 -4.31 9.43
C SER A 235 -19.84 -3.91 9.16
N ARG A 236 -20.70 -4.86 8.81
CA ARG A 236 -22.16 -4.60 8.69
C ARG A 236 -22.82 -4.09 9.97
N LEU A 237 -22.14 -4.22 11.10
CA LEU A 237 -22.57 -3.66 12.39
C LEU A 237 -21.95 -2.29 12.67
N LEU A 238 -21.40 -1.64 11.65
CA LEU A 238 -20.72 -0.35 11.73
C LEU A 238 -19.59 -0.32 12.77
N GLN A 239 -18.86 -1.44 12.90
CA GLN A 239 -17.60 -1.49 13.66
C GLN A 239 -16.44 -1.22 12.69
N PRO A 240 -15.80 -0.05 12.76
CA PRO A 240 -14.71 0.29 11.84
C PRO A 240 -13.43 -0.46 12.19
N PHE A 241 -12.59 -0.64 11.17
CA PHE A 241 -11.31 -1.33 11.28
C PHE A 241 -10.28 -0.79 10.28
N LEU A 242 -9.02 -1.09 10.57
CA LEU A 242 -7.94 -1.05 9.60
C LEU A 242 -7.60 -2.48 9.17
N TYR A 243 -7.14 -2.61 7.91
CA TYR A 243 -6.57 -3.86 7.42
C TYR A 243 -5.20 -3.56 6.81
N LEU A 244 -4.16 -4.05 7.44
CA LEU A 244 -2.77 -3.74 7.12
C LEU A 244 -2.21 -4.85 6.23
N LEU A 245 -1.70 -4.49 5.06
CA LEU A 245 -0.93 -5.37 4.17
C LEU A 245 0.52 -4.87 4.19
N TYR A 246 1.47 -5.70 4.60
CA TYR A 246 2.87 -5.30 4.67
C TYR A 246 3.82 -6.49 4.53
N ASP A 247 5.08 -6.20 4.25
CA ASP A 247 6.14 -7.19 4.07
C ASP A 247 5.79 -8.21 2.96
N PHE A 248 5.24 -7.71 1.86
CA PHE A 248 4.88 -8.52 0.70
C PHE A 248 5.95 -8.41 -0.40
N PRO A 249 6.23 -9.48 -1.17
CA PRO A 249 7.24 -9.45 -2.23
C PRO A 249 6.73 -8.70 -3.47
N GLY A 250 7.42 -7.63 -3.87
CA GLY A 250 7.14 -6.89 -5.09
C GLY A 250 5.71 -6.38 -5.19
N THR A 251 4.94 -6.87 -6.16
CA THR A 251 3.53 -6.50 -6.38
C THR A 251 2.52 -7.56 -5.91
N GLU A 252 2.98 -8.57 -5.16
CA GLU A 252 2.13 -9.63 -4.61
C GLU A 252 1.54 -9.21 -3.26
N TYR A 253 0.74 -8.15 -3.28
CA TYR A 253 0.20 -7.45 -2.09
C TYR A 253 -0.48 -8.37 -1.07
N HIS A 254 -1.00 -9.52 -1.52
CA HIS A 254 -1.67 -10.52 -0.68
C HIS A 254 -0.72 -11.53 -0.03
N ALA A 255 0.54 -11.61 -0.49
CA ALA A 255 1.49 -12.65 -0.10
C ALA A 255 2.29 -12.33 1.17
N GLY A 256 2.19 -11.10 1.68
CA GLY A 256 2.80 -10.68 2.93
C GLY A 256 1.89 -10.82 4.15
N ASN A 257 2.20 -10.05 5.18
CA ASN A 257 1.42 -9.97 6.40
C ASN A 257 0.06 -9.33 6.16
N LYS A 258 -0.97 -9.88 6.77
CA LYS A 258 -2.36 -9.42 6.75
C LYS A 258 -2.86 -9.28 8.17
N ARG A 259 -3.09 -8.05 8.63
CA ARG A 259 -3.48 -7.78 10.01
C ARG A 259 -4.71 -6.89 10.09
N LYS A 260 -5.78 -7.39 10.69
CA LYS A 260 -6.98 -6.61 10.98
C LYS A 260 -6.89 -6.01 12.38
N VAL A 261 -7.23 -4.71 12.50
CA VAL A 261 -7.17 -3.95 13.76
C VAL A 261 -8.48 -3.18 13.91
N SER A 262 -9.23 -3.42 14.97
CA SER A 262 -10.47 -2.70 15.24
C SER A 262 -10.19 -1.25 15.66
N LEU A 263 -11.02 -0.32 15.20
CA LEU A 263 -11.01 1.07 15.68
C LEU A 263 -12.04 1.23 16.80
N ASN A 264 -11.63 1.79 17.94
CA ASN A 264 -12.49 2.01 19.09
C ASN A 264 -13.39 3.26 18.93
N ILE A 265 -14.03 3.38 17.78
CA ILE A 265 -15.04 4.40 17.43
C ILE A 265 -16.25 3.69 16.81
N PRO A 266 -17.07 2.97 17.59
CA PRO A 266 -18.21 2.23 17.04
C PRO A 266 -19.18 3.16 16.31
N PHE A 267 -19.89 2.60 15.33
CA PHE A 267 -20.89 3.27 14.49
C PHE A 267 -20.35 4.34 13.54
N HIS A 268 -19.03 4.46 13.38
CA HIS A 268 -18.44 5.37 12.37
C HIS A 268 -18.28 4.63 11.04
N GLN A 269 -18.77 5.24 9.96
CA GLN A 269 -18.48 4.83 8.59
C GLN A 269 -17.18 5.51 8.18
N VAL A 270 -16.07 4.81 8.38
CA VAL A 270 -14.74 5.32 8.01
C VAL A 270 -14.54 5.10 6.51
N GLU A 271 -14.36 6.19 5.74
CA GLU A 271 -14.31 6.17 4.28
C GLU A 271 -12.94 6.62 3.72
N GLY A 272 -12.15 7.37 4.46
CA GLY A 272 -10.84 7.79 4.01
C GLY A 272 -9.72 7.37 4.94
N ILE A 273 -8.56 6.99 4.37
CA ILE A 273 -7.34 6.69 5.14
C ILE A 273 -6.09 7.23 4.45
N ALA A 274 -5.19 7.82 5.22
CA ALA A 274 -3.90 8.30 4.71
C ALA A 274 -2.79 8.18 5.75
N THR A 275 -1.56 8.09 5.26
CA THR A 275 -0.35 8.17 6.07
C THR A 275 0.81 8.67 5.22
N SER A 276 1.76 9.37 5.84
CA SER A 276 3.01 9.79 5.17
C SER A 276 4.22 8.95 5.62
N ASN A 277 4.15 8.32 6.79
CA ASN A 277 5.30 7.61 7.38
C ASN A 277 4.99 6.18 7.87
N GLY A 278 3.73 5.75 7.77
CA GLY A 278 3.27 4.44 8.23
C GLY A 278 3.08 4.30 9.75
N LEU A 279 3.59 5.21 10.55
CA LEU A 279 3.45 5.17 12.01
C LEU A 279 2.30 6.04 12.51
N MET A 280 2.09 7.20 11.89
CA MET A 280 0.93 8.04 12.12
C MET A 280 0.02 7.95 10.91
N ALA A 281 -1.16 7.39 11.10
CA ALA A 281 -2.21 7.37 10.09
C ALA A 281 -3.34 8.33 10.45
N TYR A 282 -4.09 8.70 9.46
CA TYR A 282 -5.26 9.56 9.59
C TYR A 282 -6.43 8.90 8.87
N CYS A 283 -7.62 9.00 9.43
CA CYS A 283 -8.83 8.56 8.75
C CYS A 283 -9.96 9.57 8.92
N THR A 284 -10.90 9.53 8.00
CA THR A 284 -12.15 10.30 8.08
C THR A 284 -13.33 9.36 8.14
N ASN A 285 -14.41 9.81 8.81
CA ASN A 285 -15.71 9.20 8.70
C ASN A 285 -16.72 10.22 8.18
N GLU A 286 -17.69 9.74 7.42
CA GLU A 286 -18.83 10.54 6.98
C GLU A 286 -19.87 10.76 8.08
N LYS A 287 -20.83 11.65 7.81
CA LYS A 287 -21.96 11.85 8.68
C LYS A 287 -22.92 10.68 8.62
N LEU A 288 -23.27 10.10 9.77
CA LEU A 288 -24.31 9.11 9.87
C LEU A 288 -25.49 9.64 10.68
N VAL A 289 -26.69 9.56 10.10
CA VAL A 289 -27.95 9.83 10.81
C VAL A 289 -28.86 8.62 10.67
N GLN A 290 -29.07 7.91 11.76
CA GLN A 290 -29.92 6.71 11.78
C GLN A 290 -30.76 6.70 13.06
N SER A 291 -32.07 6.94 12.92
CA SER A 291 -33.02 6.99 14.04
C SER A 291 -32.58 7.97 15.14
N PHE A 292 -32.11 7.46 16.27
CA PHE A 292 -31.64 8.23 17.42
C PHE A 292 -30.13 8.41 17.47
N LEU A 293 -29.40 7.86 16.51
CA LEU A 293 -27.94 7.92 16.41
C LEU A 293 -27.55 9.00 15.39
N GLU A 294 -26.75 9.96 15.82
CA GLU A 294 -26.10 10.93 14.95
C GLU A 294 -24.60 10.91 15.21
N ILE A 295 -23.83 10.61 14.17
CA ILE A 295 -22.37 10.71 14.16
C ILE A 295 -21.97 11.85 13.23
N ASN A 296 -21.22 12.79 13.73
CA ASN A 296 -20.70 13.88 12.93
C ASN A 296 -19.51 13.42 12.09
N PRO A 297 -19.30 14.01 10.89
CA PRO A 297 -18.09 13.76 10.12
C PRO A 297 -16.88 14.22 10.91
N ALA A 298 -15.83 13.42 10.93
CA ALA A 298 -14.66 13.72 11.74
C ALA A 298 -13.35 13.25 11.07
N PHE A 299 -12.26 13.91 11.44
CA PHE A 299 -10.88 13.55 11.11
C PHE A 299 -10.20 13.01 12.37
N HIS A 300 -9.65 11.82 12.26
CA HIS A 300 -9.03 11.07 13.34
C HIS A 300 -7.55 10.88 13.11
N SER A 301 -6.74 11.01 14.16
CA SER A 301 -5.31 10.65 14.16
C SER A 301 -5.12 9.31 14.85
N LEU A 302 -4.40 8.39 14.24
CA LEU A 302 -4.20 7.02 14.69
C LEU A 302 -2.70 6.74 14.85
N ASP A 303 -2.27 6.34 16.03
CA ASP A 303 -0.90 5.93 16.28
C ASP A 303 -0.74 4.41 16.03
N LEU A 304 -0.02 4.06 14.98
CA LEU A 304 0.28 2.69 14.57
C LEU A 304 1.66 2.21 15.05
N THR A 305 2.35 2.99 15.90
CA THR A 305 3.72 2.71 16.34
C THR A 305 3.85 1.30 16.93
N ASN A 306 2.91 0.89 17.79
CA ASN A 306 2.95 -0.44 18.41
C ASN A 306 2.66 -1.60 17.44
N LEU A 307 2.14 -1.30 16.25
CA LEU A 307 1.79 -2.29 15.23
C LEU A 307 2.87 -2.42 14.15
N LEU A 308 3.49 -1.31 13.75
CA LEU A 308 4.33 -1.23 12.55
C LEU A 308 5.76 -0.74 12.79
N LYS A 309 6.07 -0.19 13.98
CA LYS A 309 7.42 0.36 14.24
C LYS A 309 8.52 -0.66 14.01
N GLN A 310 8.34 -1.88 14.49
CA GLN A 310 9.34 -2.93 14.34
C GLN A 310 9.56 -3.29 12.86
N TYR A 311 8.49 -3.37 12.08
CA TYR A 311 8.59 -3.57 10.64
C TYR A 311 9.27 -2.39 9.94
N LEU A 312 8.82 -1.16 10.21
CA LEU A 312 9.29 0.04 9.51
C LEU A 312 10.71 0.49 9.91
N GLN A 313 11.16 0.20 11.13
CA GLN A 313 12.47 0.58 11.66
C GLN A 313 13.44 -0.58 11.82
N GLY A 314 12.93 -1.79 11.99
CA GLY A 314 13.70 -3.03 12.14
C GLY A 314 13.72 -3.89 10.89
N GLY A 315 13.24 -3.35 9.79
CA GLY A 315 12.99 -4.12 8.60
C GLY A 315 14.16 -5.00 8.19
N ASN A 316 13.88 -6.27 7.95
CA ASN A 316 14.51 -7.03 6.89
C ASN A 316 14.18 -6.35 5.55
N SER A 317 14.46 -5.04 5.42
CA SER A 317 14.43 -4.38 4.14
C SER A 317 15.61 -4.94 3.36
N ALA A 318 15.31 -5.82 2.43
CA ALA A 318 16.19 -6.20 1.35
C ALA A 318 16.48 -5.02 0.39
N ILE A 319 16.49 -3.79 0.91
CA ILE A 319 17.05 -2.59 0.25
C ILE A 319 17.93 -1.94 1.32
N PRO A 320 19.25 -2.07 1.21
CA PRO A 320 20.15 -1.39 2.15
C PRO A 320 19.98 0.13 1.97
N GLU A 321 19.68 0.85 3.07
CA GLU A 321 20.04 2.26 3.15
C GLU A 321 21.54 2.36 2.88
N GLU A 322 21.94 3.37 2.09
CA GLU A 322 23.35 3.74 1.93
C GLU A 322 23.99 4.03 3.29
N ASN A 323 24.41 3.00 3.96
CA ASN A 323 25.33 3.15 5.08
C ASN A 323 26.77 3.02 4.56
N SER A 324 27.54 4.04 4.81
CA SER A 324 28.95 4.28 4.50
C SER A 324 29.94 3.30 5.15
N SER A 325 29.63 2.02 5.22
CA SER A 325 30.58 0.96 5.59
C SER A 325 30.69 -0.01 4.41
N GLY A 326 31.91 -0.21 3.94
CA GLY A 326 32.24 -0.98 2.74
C GLY A 326 31.79 -2.45 2.75
N GLU A 327 30.52 -2.71 2.79
CA GLU A 327 29.91 -4.04 2.77
C GLU A 327 29.44 -4.42 1.36
N ILE A 328 29.54 -5.72 1.05
CA ILE A 328 28.97 -6.31 -0.15
C ILE A 328 27.59 -6.87 0.20
N HIS A 329 26.59 -6.51 -0.58
CA HIS A 329 25.23 -6.99 -0.46
C HIS A 329 24.95 -8.06 -1.52
N ILE A 330 24.33 -9.16 -1.12
CA ILE A 330 23.96 -10.27 -2.00
C ILE A 330 22.45 -10.44 -1.94
N MET A 331 21.79 -10.33 -3.09
CA MET A 331 20.33 -10.45 -3.22
C MET A 331 20.00 -11.60 -4.19
N ASN A 332 19.19 -12.56 -3.75
CA ASN A 332 18.71 -13.63 -4.59
C ASN A 332 17.43 -13.20 -5.34
N GLN A 333 17.45 -13.31 -6.66
CA GLN A 333 16.25 -13.26 -7.50
C GLN A 333 16.05 -14.66 -8.12
N LYS A 334 14.81 -14.97 -8.52
CA LYS A 334 14.37 -16.32 -8.95
C LYS A 334 15.38 -17.09 -9.82
N ASP A 335 16.03 -16.41 -10.76
CA ASP A 335 16.97 -17.01 -11.72
C ASP A 335 18.36 -16.35 -11.68
N ASN A 336 18.62 -15.43 -10.73
CA ASN A 336 19.87 -14.70 -10.63
C ASN A 336 20.19 -14.35 -9.17
N VAL A 337 21.50 -14.25 -8.88
CA VAL A 337 22.01 -13.62 -7.66
C VAL A 337 22.56 -12.25 -8.03
N ILE A 338 22.03 -11.19 -7.46
CA ILE A 338 22.54 -9.82 -7.61
C ILE A 338 23.55 -9.56 -6.49
N ILE A 339 24.75 -9.11 -6.87
CA ILE A 339 25.80 -8.71 -5.95
C ILE A 339 26.01 -7.21 -6.12
N SER A 340 25.88 -6.44 -5.06
CA SER A 340 26.12 -5.00 -5.03
C SER A 340 27.03 -4.60 -3.88
N GLY A 341 27.83 -3.56 -4.07
CA GLY A 341 28.78 -3.12 -3.07
C GLY A 341 29.20 -1.66 -3.24
N HIS A 342 29.89 -1.15 -2.23
CA HIS A 342 30.43 0.21 -2.25
C HIS A 342 31.41 0.40 -3.43
N PRO A 343 31.50 1.61 -4.03
CA PRO A 343 32.42 1.91 -5.13
C PRO A 343 33.88 1.52 -4.87
N SER A 344 34.32 1.43 -3.61
CA SER A 344 35.68 0.99 -3.24
C SER A 344 35.99 -0.46 -3.60
N PHE A 345 34.98 -1.26 -3.96
CA PHE A 345 35.20 -2.64 -4.43
C PHE A 345 35.44 -2.75 -5.94
N LEU A 346 35.26 -1.69 -6.70
CA LEU A 346 35.59 -1.68 -8.14
C LEU A 346 37.05 -2.04 -8.36
N GLY A 347 37.31 -2.93 -9.30
CA GLY A 347 38.64 -3.47 -9.55
C GLY A 347 39.10 -4.54 -8.55
N THR A 348 38.26 -5.00 -7.64
CA THR A 348 38.60 -6.06 -6.69
C THR A 348 38.31 -7.45 -7.30
N PRO A 349 39.24 -8.41 -7.24
CA PRO A 349 38.99 -9.76 -7.66
C PRO A 349 38.03 -10.48 -6.69
N TYR A 350 37.09 -11.24 -7.23
CA TYR A 350 36.21 -12.14 -6.44
C TYR A 350 36.24 -13.56 -6.97
N ARG A 351 35.84 -14.51 -6.12
CA ARG A 351 35.68 -15.93 -6.44
C ARG A 351 34.38 -16.45 -5.86
N ILE A 352 33.73 -17.36 -6.56
CA ILE A 352 32.64 -18.17 -6.06
C ILE A 352 33.16 -19.58 -5.87
N LEU A 353 32.95 -20.13 -4.68
CA LEU A 353 33.42 -21.44 -4.27
C LEU A 353 32.21 -22.33 -3.98
N ASN A 354 32.35 -23.65 -4.23
CA ASN A 354 31.40 -24.64 -3.72
C ASN A 354 31.68 -24.95 -2.23
N LEU A 355 30.89 -25.84 -1.63
CA LEU A 355 31.04 -26.23 -0.23
C LEU A 355 32.36 -26.99 0.03
N GLU A 356 32.96 -27.61 -0.99
CA GLU A 356 34.23 -28.29 -0.92
C GLU A 356 35.44 -27.36 -1.03
N GLY A 357 35.18 -26.07 -1.38
CA GLY A 357 36.20 -25.05 -1.51
C GLY A 357 36.76 -24.90 -2.94
N ASP A 358 36.19 -25.56 -3.90
CA ASP A 358 36.59 -25.46 -5.31
C ASP A 358 36.09 -24.17 -5.93
N VAL A 359 36.93 -23.52 -6.73
CA VAL A 359 36.55 -22.26 -7.41
C VAL A 359 35.68 -22.55 -8.62
N ILE A 360 34.41 -22.14 -8.54
CA ILE A 360 33.43 -22.28 -9.63
C ILE A 360 33.50 -21.10 -10.59
N LEU A 361 33.72 -19.88 -10.06
CA LEU A 361 33.84 -18.67 -10.86
C LEU A 361 34.88 -17.74 -10.24
N SER A 362 35.66 -17.06 -11.08
CA SER A 362 36.58 -16.00 -10.68
C SER A 362 36.52 -14.85 -11.66
N SER A 363 36.34 -13.63 -11.18
CA SER A 363 36.26 -12.41 -12.00
C SER A 363 36.63 -11.19 -11.18
N MET A 364 36.51 -10.00 -11.81
CA MET A 364 36.73 -8.68 -11.20
C MET A 364 35.38 -7.98 -11.02
N ILE A 365 35.23 -7.19 -9.96
CA ILE A 365 34.08 -6.33 -9.75
C ILE A 365 34.25 -5.09 -10.64
N GLU A 366 33.57 -5.07 -11.77
CA GLU A 366 33.65 -3.99 -12.76
C GLU A 366 32.56 -2.93 -12.59
N THR A 367 31.48 -3.27 -11.89
CA THR A 367 30.34 -2.38 -11.64
C THR A 367 29.88 -2.49 -10.19
N GLN A 368 29.23 -1.44 -9.65
CA GLN A 368 28.70 -1.43 -8.27
C GLN A 368 27.64 -2.50 -8.02
N SER A 369 27.00 -3.00 -9.08
CA SER A 369 26.03 -4.10 -9.00
C SER A 369 26.16 -4.95 -10.25
N PHE A 370 26.22 -6.28 -10.07
CA PHE A 370 26.24 -7.24 -11.17
C PHE A 370 25.40 -8.46 -10.82
N SER A 371 24.94 -9.18 -11.85
CA SER A 371 24.05 -10.32 -11.74
C SER A 371 24.78 -11.59 -12.14
N LEU A 372 24.56 -12.66 -11.37
CA LEU A 372 25.07 -14.00 -11.65
C LEU A 372 23.89 -14.93 -11.91
N PRO A 373 23.81 -15.64 -13.06
CA PRO A 373 22.79 -16.63 -13.31
C PRO A 373 22.88 -17.80 -12.31
N THR A 374 21.73 -18.23 -11.76
CA THR A 374 21.68 -19.34 -10.81
C THR A 374 21.63 -20.71 -11.46
N GLU A 375 21.55 -20.79 -12.80
CA GLU A 375 21.46 -22.05 -13.56
C GLU A 375 22.60 -23.03 -13.24
N ASN A 376 23.76 -22.51 -12.81
CA ASN A 376 24.95 -23.29 -12.48
C ASN A 376 25.30 -23.24 -10.98
N LEU A 377 24.43 -22.68 -10.15
CA LEU A 377 24.64 -22.55 -8.71
C LEU A 377 23.65 -23.44 -7.96
N SER A 378 24.09 -24.62 -7.50
CA SER A 378 23.33 -25.39 -6.51
C SER A 378 23.40 -24.72 -5.12
N SER A 379 22.48 -25.03 -4.20
CA SER A 379 22.50 -24.48 -2.83
C SER A 379 23.83 -24.73 -2.14
N GLY A 380 24.43 -23.70 -1.57
CA GLY A 380 25.63 -23.81 -0.73
C GLY A 380 26.92 -23.25 -1.32
N TYR A 381 26.87 -22.11 -2.01
CA TYR A 381 28.06 -21.43 -2.51
C TYR A 381 28.55 -20.31 -1.59
N TYR A 382 29.85 -19.99 -1.66
CA TYR A 382 30.50 -18.92 -0.92
C TYR A 382 31.09 -17.90 -1.87
N LEU A 383 30.88 -16.62 -1.57
CA LEU A 383 31.57 -15.51 -2.22
C LEU A 383 32.85 -15.17 -1.43
N GLN A 384 33.99 -15.26 -2.06
CA GLN A 384 35.28 -14.82 -1.53
C GLN A 384 35.77 -13.60 -2.30
N TYR A 385 36.10 -12.53 -1.59
CA TYR A 385 36.72 -11.33 -2.17
C TYR A 385 37.87 -10.85 -1.28
N LYS A 386 38.73 -10.04 -1.83
CA LYS A 386 39.88 -9.49 -1.10
C LYS A 386 39.66 -7.99 -0.92
N SER A 387 39.35 -7.56 0.31
CA SER A 387 39.33 -6.12 0.60
C SER A 387 40.75 -5.63 0.93
N TYR A 388 41.16 -4.55 0.27
CA TYR A 388 42.33 -3.78 0.68
C TYR A 388 41.81 -2.63 1.55
N LEU A 389 41.83 -2.81 2.87
CA LEU A 389 41.74 -1.66 3.77
C LEU A 389 43.04 -0.83 3.58
N LYS A 390 42.90 0.41 3.15
CA LYS A 390 43.95 1.43 3.22
C LYS A 390 43.96 2.06 4.60
#